data_72ef9e7e0ead7e02c55dee4b7fb73475
#
_entry.id   72ef9e7e0ead7e02c55dee4b7fb73475
#
_cell.length_a   1.000
_cell.length_b   1.000
_cell.length_c   1.000
_cell.angle_alpha   90.00
_cell.angle_beta   90.00
_cell.angle_gamma   90.00
#
_symmetry.space_group_name_H-M   'P 1'
#
loop_
_entity.id
_entity.type
_entity.pdbx_description
1 polymer ?
#
loop_
_entity_poly.entity_id
_entity_poly.type
_entity_poly.pdbx_seq_one_letter_code
_entity_poly.pdbx_strand_id
1 'polypeptide(L)'
;METKRRPRSVLEGAFTLLDALVRHQGEAGLTQLANSCSIPKATAHRLLEQLTELEVVQRSESRYRVGAQAFRLGQSWQPYPRLLELARGELRRLTAATRASSVLAVPCDGHILIAAASLARPEDHRLFRPGSTVPQRIGRFCPIWQAEHELVTAEAAITLPTGRTVGSIAAVLAPPRPLAALSDTVARAARTLGAALVRKADPVSPMSL
;
A
#
# COMPACT_ATOMS: atom_id res chain seq x y z
N MET A 1 -12.49 -13.11 -32.29
CA MET A 1 -12.78 -11.65 -32.16
C MET A 1 -11.58 -11.00 -31.51
N GLU A 2 -10.79 -10.32 -32.30
CA GLU A 2 -9.58 -9.64 -31.86
C GLU A 2 -10.00 -8.34 -31.16
N THR A 3 -9.86 -8.26 -29.86
CA THR A 3 -10.21 -7.07 -29.07
C THR A 3 -9.17 -6.00 -29.40
N LYS A 4 -9.52 -5.07 -30.28
CA LYS A 4 -8.71 -3.93 -30.69
C LYS A 4 -8.31 -3.15 -29.44
N ARG A 5 -7.09 -3.36 -28.97
CA ARG A 5 -6.52 -2.72 -27.78
C ARG A 5 -6.54 -1.20 -28.00
N ARG A 6 -7.35 -0.49 -27.22
CA ARG A 6 -7.42 0.98 -27.23
C ARG A 6 -6.01 1.53 -27.03
N PRO A 7 -5.54 2.49 -27.85
CA PRO A 7 -4.22 3.08 -27.64
C PRO A 7 -4.14 3.68 -26.22
N ARG A 8 -3.12 3.27 -25.47
CA ARG A 8 -2.90 3.81 -24.12
C ARG A 8 -2.66 5.31 -24.20
N SER A 9 -3.28 6.07 -23.30
CA SER A 9 -2.95 7.49 -23.15
C SER A 9 -1.49 7.67 -22.69
N VAL A 10 -0.92 8.84 -22.93
CA VAL A 10 0.43 9.18 -22.45
C VAL A 10 0.55 8.99 -20.94
N LEU A 11 -0.47 9.44 -20.20
CA LEU A 11 -0.54 9.28 -18.73
C LEU A 11 -0.61 7.81 -18.32
N GLU A 12 -1.45 7.00 -18.93
CA GLU A 12 -1.52 5.56 -18.65
C GLU A 12 -0.18 4.87 -18.89
N GLY A 13 0.52 5.25 -19.97
CA GLY A 13 1.86 4.74 -20.26
C GLY A 13 2.88 5.13 -19.20
N ALA A 14 2.87 6.40 -18.77
CA ALA A 14 3.75 6.92 -17.73
C ALA A 14 3.52 6.22 -16.38
N PHE A 15 2.28 6.12 -15.92
CA PHE A 15 1.96 5.41 -14.67
C PHE A 15 2.27 3.92 -14.74
N THR A 16 2.04 3.27 -15.90
CA THR A 16 2.42 1.85 -16.09
C THR A 16 3.93 1.63 -15.91
N LEU A 17 4.76 2.57 -16.40
CA LEU A 17 6.22 2.52 -16.21
C LEU A 17 6.63 2.76 -14.75
N LEU A 18 5.96 3.68 -14.03
CA LEU A 18 6.19 3.91 -12.61
C LEU A 18 5.84 2.66 -11.78
N ASP A 19 4.70 2.03 -12.04
CA ASP A 19 4.32 0.78 -11.39
C ASP A 19 5.32 -0.35 -11.69
N ALA A 20 5.85 -0.41 -12.90
CA ALA A 20 6.89 -1.38 -13.24
C ALA A 20 8.17 -1.12 -12.45
N LEU A 21 8.62 0.14 -12.29
CA LEU A 21 9.75 0.48 -11.44
C LEU A 21 9.56 -0.01 -10.01
N VAL A 22 8.37 0.19 -9.46
CA VAL A 22 8.03 -0.28 -8.11
C VAL A 22 8.12 -1.80 -8.02
N ARG A 23 7.60 -2.55 -9.02
CA ARG A 23 7.70 -4.02 -9.08
C ARG A 23 9.14 -4.54 -9.21
N HIS A 24 10.01 -3.79 -9.88
CA HIS A 24 11.44 -4.08 -10.00
C HIS A 24 12.28 -3.58 -8.83
N GLN A 25 11.68 -3.50 -7.63
CA GLN A 25 12.35 -3.06 -6.40
C GLN A 25 12.88 -1.61 -6.46
N GLY A 26 12.25 -0.80 -7.30
CA GLY A 26 12.54 0.62 -7.42
C GLY A 26 13.62 0.99 -8.44
N GLU A 27 14.24 0.01 -9.14
CA GLU A 27 15.28 0.27 -10.13
C GLU A 27 15.24 -0.72 -11.31
N ALA A 28 15.25 -0.21 -12.55
CA ALA A 28 15.25 -1.06 -13.74
C ALA A 28 15.84 -0.34 -14.97
N GLY A 29 16.33 -1.11 -15.94
CA GLY A 29 16.79 -0.60 -17.24
C GLY A 29 15.64 -0.36 -18.23
N LEU A 30 15.86 0.50 -19.23
CA LEU A 30 14.86 0.85 -20.27
C LEU A 30 14.23 -0.39 -20.91
N THR A 31 15.03 -1.33 -21.37
CA THR A 31 14.55 -2.54 -22.08
C THR A 31 13.68 -3.41 -21.17
N GLN A 32 14.08 -3.53 -19.91
CA GLN A 32 13.33 -4.29 -18.89
C GLN A 32 11.95 -3.66 -18.63
N LEU A 33 11.90 -2.33 -18.46
CA LEU A 33 10.66 -1.58 -18.27
C LEU A 33 9.74 -1.67 -19.48
N ALA A 34 10.28 -1.44 -20.69
CA ALA A 34 9.53 -1.50 -21.94
C ALA A 34 8.86 -2.87 -22.11
N ASN A 35 9.61 -3.96 -21.89
CA ASN A 35 9.11 -5.34 -21.99
C ASN A 35 8.06 -5.65 -20.92
N SER A 36 8.32 -5.29 -19.66
CA SER A 36 7.38 -5.52 -18.54
C SER A 36 6.02 -4.81 -18.74
N CYS A 37 6.02 -3.70 -19.45
CA CYS A 37 4.83 -2.89 -19.68
C CYS A 37 4.17 -3.16 -21.05
N SER A 38 4.81 -3.97 -21.92
CA SER A 38 4.41 -4.13 -23.32
C SER A 38 4.26 -2.76 -24.04
N ILE A 39 5.26 -1.88 -23.85
CA ILE A 39 5.35 -0.56 -24.47
C ILE A 39 6.54 -0.58 -25.45
N PRO A 40 6.40 -0.04 -26.67
CA PRO A 40 7.55 0.10 -27.58
C PRO A 40 8.71 0.85 -26.92
N LYS A 41 9.94 0.37 -27.09
CA LYS A 41 11.14 0.92 -26.43
C LYS A 41 11.31 2.42 -26.65
N ALA A 42 11.04 2.92 -27.86
CA ALA A 42 11.11 4.34 -28.17
C ALA A 42 10.07 5.16 -27.39
N THR A 43 8.86 4.64 -27.25
CA THR A 43 7.79 5.28 -26.45
C THR A 43 8.14 5.26 -24.96
N ALA A 44 8.63 4.11 -24.44
CA ALA A 44 9.07 4.01 -23.04
C ALA A 44 10.21 4.99 -22.74
N HIS A 45 11.18 5.12 -23.65
CA HIS A 45 12.29 6.08 -23.52
C HIS A 45 11.76 7.51 -23.40
N ARG A 46 10.93 7.95 -24.36
CA ARG A 46 10.36 9.30 -24.35
C ARG A 46 9.55 9.60 -23.08
N LEU A 47 8.76 8.63 -22.60
CA LEU A 47 8.00 8.81 -21.36
C LEU A 47 8.92 8.89 -20.12
N LEU A 48 9.97 8.08 -20.07
CA LEU A 48 10.94 8.10 -18.97
C LEU A 48 11.77 9.40 -18.98
N GLU A 49 12.09 9.97 -20.14
CA GLU A 49 12.71 11.30 -20.24
C GLU A 49 11.81 12.37 -19.64
N GLN A 50 10.54 12.43 -20.03
CA GLN A 50 9.57 13.38 -19.48
C GLN A 50 9.39 13.21 -17.96
N LEU A 51 9.32 11.95 -17.47
CA LEU A 51 9.26 11.68 -16.03
C LEU A 51 10.55 12.09 -15.29
N THR A 52 11.69 12.05 -15.98
CA THR A 52 12.98 12.49 -15.42
C THR A 52 13.04 14.02 -15.36
N GLU A 53 12.59 14.73 -16.36
CA GLU A 53 12.45 16.21 -16.36
C GLU A 53 11.55 16.70 -15.22
N LEU A 54 10.49 15.92 -14.91
CA LEU A 54 9.58 16.19 -13.80
C LEU A 54 10.08 15.69 -12.45
N GLU A 55 11.31 15.18 -12.35
CA GLU A 55 11.90 14.58 -11.14
C GLU A 55 11.09 13.42 -10.52
N VAL A 56 10.08 12.89 -11.24
CA VAL A 56 9.27 11.73 -10.81
C VAL A 56 10.07 10.44 -10.93
N VAL A 57 10.97 10.39 -11.93
CA VAL A 57 11.96 9.33 -12.14
C VAL A 57 13.35 9.97 -12.10
N GLN A 58 14.32 9.23 -11.63
CA GLN A 58 15.73 9.60 -11.66
C GLN A 58 16.48 8.57 -12.52
N ARG A 59 17.34 9.07 -13.41
CA ARG A 59 18.23 8.23 -14.21
C ARG A 59 19.63 8.20 -13.57
N SER A 60 20.17 7.02 -13.39
CA SER A 60 21.56 6.80 -12.98
C SER A 60 22.17 5.83 -13.98
N GLU A 61 23.14 6.32 -14.76
CA GLU A 61 23.76 5.57 -15.86
C GLU A 61 22.72 5.04 -16.86
N SER A 62 22.55 3.72 -16.95
CA SER A 62 21.61 3.02 -17.82
C SER A 62 20.31 2.59 -17.12
N ARG A 63 20.14 2.94 -15.86
CA ARG A 63 19.00 2.51 -15.02
C ARG A 63 18.15 3.70 -14.61
N TYR A 64 16.86 3.41 -14.42
CA TYR A 64 15.87 4.35 -13.92
C TYR A 64 15.41 3.92 -12.53
N ARG A 65 15.16 4.87 -11.65
CA ARG A 65 14.62 4.67 -10.31
C ARG A 65 13.59 5.73 -9.97
N VAL A 66 12.78 5.47 -8.93
CA VAL A 66 11.79 6.44 -8.45
C VAL A 66 12.51 7.70 -7.96
N GLY A 67 12.05 8.86 -8.43
CA GLY A 67 12.64 10.18 -8.15
C GLY A 67 12.04 10.85 -6.91
N ALA A 68 12.65 11.96 -6.51
CA ALA A 68 12.30 12.70 -5.30
C ALA A 68 10.88 13.30 -5.35
N GLN A 69 10.39 13.68 -6.52
CA GLN A 69 9.04 14.24 -6.68
C GLN A 69 7.97 13.21 -6.32
N ALA A 70 8.13 11.93 -6.75
CA ALA A 70 7.19 10.87 -6.40
C ALA A 70 7.14 10.65 -4.87
N PHE A 71 8.30 10.71 -4.19
CA PHE A 71 8.37 10.64 -2.74
C PHE A 71 7.64 11.82 -2.07
N ARG A 72 7.89 13.06 -2.53
CA ARG A 72 7.20 14.26 -2.00
C ARG A 72 5.69 14.16 -2.13
N LEU A 73 5.18 13.74 -3.29
CA LEU A 73 3.76 13.52 -3.52
C LEU A 73 3.18 12.44 -2.59
N GLY A 74 3.89 11.32 -2.46
CA GLY A 74 3.48 10.23 -1.56
C GLY A 74 3.45 10.62 -0.09
N GLN A 75 4.31 11.54 0.36
CA GLN A 75 4.31 12.02 1.75
C GLN A 75 3.08 12.87 2.10
N SER A 76 2.46 13.52 1.11
CA SER A 76 1.22 14.28 1.33
C SER A 76 -0.02 13.40 1.38
N TRP A 77 0.07 12.13 0.94
CA TRP A 77 -1.06 11.22 0.98
C TRP A 77 -1.32 10.70 2.40
N GLN A 78 -2.50 11.02 2.92
CA GLN A 78 -2.96 10.53 4.22
C GLN A 78 -4.41 10.08 4.13
N PRO A 79 -4.70 8.79 4.32
CA PRO A 79 -6.07 8.27 4.28
C PRO A 79 -6.93 8.83 5.42
N TYR A 80 -6.29 9.17 6.52
CA TYR A 80 -6.83 9.88 7.66
C TYR A 80 -5.69 10.56 8.43
N PRO A 81 -5.87 11.78 8.95
CA PRO A 81 -4.83 12.49 9.67
C PRO A 81 -4.21 11.63 10.78
N ARG A 82 -2.88 11.57 10.81
CA ARG A 82 -2.07 10.84 11.81
C ARG A 82 -2.26 9.31 11.85
N LEU A 83 -3.13 8.72 11.03
CA LEU A 83 -3.35 7.28 11.05
C LEU A 83 -2.06 6.50 10.79
N LEU A 84 -1.28 6.90 9.79
CA LEU A 84 -0.01 6.24 9.45
C LEU A 84 1.03 6.34 10.56
N GLU A 85 1.13 7.51 11.21
CA GLU A 85 2.06 7.74 12.33
C GLU A 85 1.75 6.80 13.50
N LEU A 86 0.49 6.80 13.95
CA LEU A 86 0.05 6.00 15.08
C LEU A 86 0.09 4.50 14.77
N ALA A 87 -0.30 4.11 13.57
CA ALA A 87 -0.34 2.72 13.17
C ALA A 87 1.05 2.06 13.17
N ARG A 88 2.10 2.75 12.76
CA ARG A 88 3.47 2.19 12.72
C ARG A 88 3.92 1.63 14.08
N GLY A 89 3.62 2.35 15.16
CA GLY A 89 3.92 1.91 16.53
C GLY A 89 3.11 0.68 16.92
N GLU A 90 1.81 0.71 16.63
CA GLU A 90 0.89 -0.36 16.99
C GLU A 90 1.14 -1.64 16.19
N LEU A 91 1.45 -1.52 14.89
CA LEU A 91 1.84 -2.67 14.07
C LEU A 91 3.09 -3.37 14.61
N ARG A 92 4.13 -2.62 15.02
CA ARG A 92 5.32 -3.23 15.63
C ARG A 92 4.99 -3.99 16.92
N ARG A 93 4.13 -3.41 17.79
CA ARG A 93 3.68 -4.09 19.03
C ARG A 93 2.89 -5.35 18.69
N LEU A 94 1.97 -5.28 17.73
CA LEU A 94 1.16 -6.42 17.31
C LEU A 94 2.03 -7.54 16.76
N THR A 95 2.99 -7.23 15.88
CA THR A 95 3.94 -8.20 15.32
C THR A 95 4.78 -8.86 16.42
N ALA A 96 5.29 -8.09 17.36
CA ALA A 96 6.08 -8.61 18.47
C ALA A 96 5.26 -9.55 19.39
N ALA A 97 4.01 -9.17 19.69
CA ALA A 97 3.12 -9.94 20.54
C ALA A 97 2.61 -11.23 19.88
N THR A 98 2.36 -11.20 18.58
CA THR A 98 1.72 -12.32 17.87
C THR A 98 2.70 -13.18 17.07
N ARG A 99 3.90 -12.67 16.79
CA ARG A 99 4.86 -13.23 15.83
C ARG A 99 4.25 -13.45 14.44
N ALA A 100 3.26 -12.64 14.10
CA ALA A 100 2.60 -12.58 12.81
C ALA A 100 2.97 -11.26 12.13
N SER A 101 3.04 -11.24 10.81
CA SER A 101 3.12 -9.99 10.07
C SER A 101 1.84 -9.19 10.28
N SER A 102 1.96 -7.90 10.51
CA SER A 102 0.80 -7.02 10.72
C SER A 102 0.79 -5.86 9.75
N VAL A 103 -0.39 -5.51 9.29
CA VAL A 103 -0.58 -4.50 8.24
C VAL A 103 -1.69 -3.53 8.61
N LEU A 104 -1.52 -2.27 8.17
CA LEU A 104 -2.59 -1.30 8.07
C LEU A 104 -3.15 -1.36 6.65
N ALA A 105 -4.41 -1.67 6.54
CA ALA A 105 -5.16 -1.79 5.31
C ALA A 105 -6.15 -0.63 5.18
N VAL A 106 -6.18 0.04 4.03
CA VAL A 106 -7.08 1.16 3.76
C VAL A 106 -7.86 0.87 2.49
N PRO A 107 -9.19 0.93 2.51
CA PRO A 107 -9.99 0.81 1.30
C PRO A 107 -9.65 1.91 0.30
N CYS A 108 -9.43 1.53 -0.97
CA CYS A 108 -9.09 2.45 -2.05
C CYS A 108 -9.63 1.88 -3.38
N ASP A 109 -10.61 2.53 -3.99
CA ASP A 109 -11.14 2.23 -5.33
C ASP A 109 -11.38 0.74 -5.63
N GLY A 110 -12.08 0.03 -4.74
CA GLY A 110 -12.41 -1.39 -4.91
C GLY A 110 -11.29 -2.37 -4.54
N HIS A 111 -10.17 -1.87 -4.01
CA HIS A 111 -9.04 -2.63 -3.50
C HIS A 111 -8.73 -2.26 -2.05
N ILE A 112 -7.88 -3.03 -1.42
CA ILE A 112 -7.25 -2.66 -0.16
C ILE A 112 -5.83 -2.21 -0.48
N LEU A 113 -5.48 -0.99 -0.08
CA LEU A 113 -4.11 -0.51 -0.10
C LEU A 113 -3.41 -0.84 1.22
N ILE A 114 -2.27 -1.48 1.17
CA ILE A 114 -1.40 -1.66 2.33
C ILE A 114 -0.68 -0.36 2.60
N ALA A 115 -1.13 0.39 3.60
CA ALA A 115 -0.61 1.72 3.91
C ALA A 115 0.61 1.68 4.82
N ALA A 116 0.71 0.66 5.69
CA ALA A 116 1.88 0.39 6.52
C ALA A 116 1.94 -1.10 6.86
N ALA A 117 3.14 -1.61 7.14
CA ALA A 117 3.35 -2.99 7.52
C ALA A 117 4.47 -3.12 8.59
N SER A 118 4.36 -4.15 9.42
CA SER A 118 5.43 -4.67 10.26
C SER A 118 5.51 -6.17 9.99
N LEU A 119 6.60 -6.61 9.37
CA LEU A 119 6.71 -7.97 8.86
C LEU A 119 7.47 -8.85 9.83
N ALA A 120 6.93 -10.03 10.12
CA ALA A 120 7.56 -11.06 10.93
C ALA A 120 8.42 -12.00 10.08
N ARG A 121 8.12 -12.10 8.76
CA ARG A 121 8.80 -12.99 7.83
C ARG A 121 9.24 -12.22 6.59
N PRO A 122 10.47 -12.43 6.08
CA PRO A 122 10.97 -11.74 4.88
C PRO A 122 10.12 -12.00 3.63
N GLU A 123 9.55 -13.19 3.47
CA GLU A 123 8.72 -13.56 2.33
C GLU A 123 7.42 -12.74 2.23
N ASP A 124 6.90 -12.28 3.37
CA ASP A 124 5.67 -11.45 3.42
C ASP A 124 5.86 -10.09 2.74
N HIS A 125 7.12 -9.66 2.54
CA HIS A 125 7.42 -8.41 1.86
C HIS A 125 6.89 -8.36 0.42
N ARG A 126 6.76 -9.48 -0.25
CA ARG A 126 6.26 -9.54 -1.63
C ARG A 126 4.78 -9.16 -1.71
N LEU A 127 3.99 -9.49 -0.69
CA LEU A 127 2.55 -9.31 -0.67
C LEU A 127 2.11 -8.05 0.12
N PHE A 128 2.84 -7.73 1.19
CA PHE A 128 2.45 -6.69 2.14
C PHE A 128 3.42 -5.51 2.20
N ARG A 129 4.07 -5.18 1.08
CA ARG A 129 4.85 -3.96 1.01
C ARG A 129 3.91 -2.74 1.07
N PRO A 130 4.24 -1.67 1.84
CA PRO A 130 3.50 -0.41 1.77
C PRO A 130 3.41 0.09 0.32
N GLY A 131 2.19 0.45 -0.12
CA GLY A 131 1.86 0.79 -1.50
C GLY A 131 1.36 -0.39 -2.35
N SER A 132 1.46 -1.65 -1.90
CA SER A 132 0.83 -2.76 -2.61
C SER A 132 -0.69 -2.75 -2.42
N THR A 133 -1.39 -3.26 -3.43
CA THR A 133 -2.84 -3.43 -3.39
C THR A 133 -3.20 -4.91 -3.38
N VAL A 134 -4.21 -5.25 -2.61
CA VAL A 134 -4.77 -6.61 -2.57
C VAL A 134 -6.27 -6.57 -2.85
N PRO A 135 -6.84 -7.61 -3.46
CA PRO A 135 -8.27 -7.68 -3.70
C PRO A 135 -9.06 -7.59 -2.38
N GLN A 136 -10.18 -6.86 -2.41
CA GLN A 136 -11.10 -6.81 -1.28
C GLN A 136 -12.43 -7.49 -1.60
N ARG A 137 -13.10 -7.96 -0.55
CA ARG A 137 -14.51 -8.35 -0.57
C ARG A 137 -15.20 -7.73 0.64
N ILE A 138 -16.17 -6.84 0.38
CA ILE A 138 -16.93 -6.13 1.44
C ILE A 138 -15.97 -5.43 2.44
N GLY A 139 -14.96 -4.72 1.93
CA GLY A 139 -13.99 -3.97 2.75
C GLY A 139 -12.97 -4.82 3.53
N ARG A 140 -12.89 -6.13 3.25
CA ARG A 140 -11.97 -7.09 3.89
C ARG A 140 -11.06 -7.77 2.86
N PHE A 141 -10.00 -8.41 3.33
CA PHE A 141 -9.17 -9.25 2.47
C PHE A 141 -10.00 -10.35 1.80
N CYS A 142 -9.84 -10.48 0.47
CA CYS A 142 -10.59 -11.46 -0.30
C CYS A 142 -10.21 -12.90 0.14
N PRO A 143 -11.17 -13.75 0.58
CA PRO A 143 -10.86 -15.11 1.02
C PRO A 143 -10.22 -15.99 -0.06
N ILE A 144 -10.59 -15.78 -1.33
CA ILE A 144 -10.01 -16.52 -2.47
C ILE A 144 -8.54 -16.16 -2.61
N TRP A 145 -8.21 -14.86 -2.56
CA TRP A 145 -6.84 -14.39 -2.61
C TRP A 145 -6.00 -14.89 -1.42
N GLN A 146 -6.60 -14.96 -0.22
CA GLN A 146 -5.94 -15.55 0.96
C GLN A 146 -5.61 -17.03 0.74
N ALA A 147 -6.55 -17.80 0.17
CA ALA A 147 -6.35 -19.21 -0.11
C ALA A 147 -5.27 -19.44 -1.19
N GLU A 148 -5.25 -18.64 -2.26
CA GLU A 148 -4.23 -18.68 -3.32
C GLU A 148 -2.80 -18.43 -2.81
N HIS A 149 -2.67 -17.66 -1.72
CA HIS A 149 -1.39 -17.33 -1.12
C HIS A 149 -1.10 -18.11 0.18
N GLU A 150 -1.92 -19.14 0.46
CA GLU A 150 -1.80 -19.93 1.69
C GLU A 150 -1.72 -19.06 2.95
N LEU A 151 -2.61 -18.06 3.04
CA LEU A 151 -2.65 -17.10 4.14
C LEU A 151 -3.95 -17.19 4.91
N VAL A 152 -3.87 -16.87 6.19
CA VAL A 152 -5.02 -16.60 7.05
C VAL A 152 -4.83 -15.24 7.72
N THR A 153 -5.93 -14.49 7.86
CA THR A 153 -5.87 -13.14 8.44
C THR A 153 -6.85 -13.00 9.60
N ALA A 154 -6.37 -12.46 10.71
CA ALA A 154 -7.22 -11.87 11.73
C ALA A 154 -7.29 -10.37 11.47
N GLU A 155 -8.48 -9.82 11.23
CA GLU A 155 -8.68 -8.43 10.81
C GLU A 155 -9.72 -7.74 11.69
N ALA A 156 -9.46 -6.46 12.04
CA ALA A 156 -10.39 -5.63 12.76
C ALA A 156 -10.42 -4.20 12.18
N ALA A 157 -11.61 -3.66 12.01
CA ALA A 157 -11.83 -2.29 11.55
C ALA A 157 -11.36 -1.27 12.59
N ILE A 158 -10.71 -0.21 12.11
CA ILE A 158 -10.37 0.97 12.91
C ILE A 158 -11.54 1.94 12.78
N THR A 159 -12.38 1.97 13.81
CA THR A 159 -13.59 2.78 13.81
C THR A 159 -13.45 3.93 14.80
N LEU A 160 -13.81 5.12 14.36
CA LEU A 160 -13.86 6.31 15.20
C LEU A 160 -15.13 6.28 16.08
N PRO A 161 -15.20 7.05 17.20
CA PRO A 161 -16.41 7.18 18.01
C PRO A 161 -17.61 7.69 17.23
N THR A 162 -17.38 8.38 16.11
CA THR A 162 -18.44 8.83 15.18
C THR A 162 -19.07 7.68 14.37
N GLY A 163 -18.60 6.43 14.53
CA GLY A 163 -18.99 5.27 13.74
C GLY A 163 -18.29 5.15 12.38
N ARG A 164 -17.48 6.14 11.98
CA ARG A 164 -16.75 6.12 10.70
C ARG A 164 -15.57 5.16 10.78
N THR A 165 -15.49 4.21 9.86
CA THR A 165 -14.31 3.35 9.65
C THR A 165 -13.29 4.07 8.77
N VAL A 166 -12.04 4.12 9.22
CA VAL A 166 -10.92 4.81 8.55
C VAL A 166 -9.88 3.86 7.97
N GLY A 167 -10.02 2.58 8.22
CA GLY A 167 -9.14 1.52 7.76
C GLY A 167 -9.34 0.27 8.58
N SER A 168 -8.47 -0.71 8.40
CA SER A 168 -8.40 -1.91 9.25
C SER A 168 -6.95 -2.24 9.60
N ILE A 169 -6.77 -2.96 10.70
CA ILE A 169 -5.51 -3.57 11.07
C ILE A 169 -5.67 -5.08 10.98
N ALA A 170 -4.69 -5.77 10.41
CA ALA A 170 -4.73 -7.21 10.29
C ALA A 170 -3.41 -7.83 10.72
N ALA A 171 -3.52 -9.02 11.35
CA ALA A 171 -2.41 -9.94 11.53
C ALA A 171 -2.50 -11.03 10.45
N VAL A 172 -1.38 -11.32 9.79
CA VAL A 172 -1.29 -12.24 8.66
C VAL A 172 -0.37 -13.39 9.00
N LEU A 173 -0.83 -14.59 8.74
CA LEU A 173 -0.16 -15.85 9.10
C LEU A 173 -0.21 -16.85 7.95
N ALA A 174 0.77 -17.75 7.92
CA ALA A 174 0.65 -19.01 7.21
C ALA A 174 -0.07 -20.04 8.11
N PRO A 175 -0.95 -20.90 7.55
CA PRO A 175 -1.54 -22.02 8.29
C PRO A 175 -0.46 -22.99 8.82
N PRO A 176 -0.71 -23.80 9.87
CA PRO A 176 -1.94 -23.96 10.62
C PRO A 176 -1.89 -23.25 12.00
N ARG A 177 -2.14 -21.98 12.09
CA ARG A 177 -2.21 -21.29 13.38
C ARG A 177 -3.66 -20.89 13.72
N PRO A 178 -4.11 -21.08 14.97
CA PRO A 178 -5.47 -20.74 15.38
C PRO A 178 -5.68 -19.22 15.37
N LEU A 179 -6.62 -18.76 14.55
CA LEU A 179 -6.97 -17.33 14.41
C LEU A 179 -7.65 -16.76 15.68
N ALA A 180 -8.34 -17.59 16.44
CA ALA A 180 -9.12 -17.14 17.58
C ALA A 180 -8.30 -16.34 18.60
N ALA A 181 -7.10 -16.84 18.96
CA ALA A 181 -6.21 -16.15 19.89
C ALA A 181 -5.68 -14.80 19.38
N LEU A 182 -5.67 -14.60 18.06
CA LEU A 182 -5.19 -13.37 17.43
C LEU A 182 -6.30 -12.33 17.25
N SER A 183 -7.54 -12.77 17.05
CA SER A 183 -8.68 -11.90 16.77
C SER A 183 -8.88 -10.86 17.89
N ASP A 184 -8.79 -11.28 19.15
CA ASP A 184 -8.94 -10.35 20.29
C ASP A 184 -7.78 -9.36 20.38
N THR A 185 -6.56 -9.78 20.08
CA THR A 185 -5.38 -8.92 20.10
C THR A 185 -5.45 -7.89 18.96
N VAL A 186 -5.84 -8.31 17.76
CA VAL A 186 -6.03 -7.43 16.61
C VAL A 186 -7.18 -6.44 16.86
N ALA A 187 -8.31 -6.91 17.41
CA ALA A 187 -9.44 -6.06 17.75
C ALA A 187 -9.08 -5.01 18.82
N ARG A 188 -8.25 -5.37 19.79
CA ARG A 188 -7.73 -4.43 20.79
C ARG A 188 -6.83 -3.38 20.15
N ALA A 189 -5.91 -3.77 19.26
CA ALA A 189 -5.05 -2.86 18.51
C ALA A 189 -5.87 -1.88 17.68
N ALA A 190 -6.91 -2.34 16.99
CA ALA A 190 -7.80 -1.49 16.21
C ALA A 190 -8.54 -0.46 17.08
N ARG A 191 -9.06 -0.88 18.25
CA ARG A 191 -9.71 0.06 19.20
C ARG A 191 -8.72 1.08 19.76
N THR A 192 -7.50 0.67 20.10
CA THR A 192 -6.44 1.56 20.58
C THR A 192 -6.13 2.63 19.56
N LEU A 193 -6.00 2.27 18.26
CA LEU A 193 -5.80 3.23 17.18
C LEU A 193 -6.99 4.18 17.02
N GLY A 194 -8.21 3.66 16.99
CA GLY A 194 -9.42 4.49 16.88
C GLY A 194 -9.52 5.53 18.01
N ALA A 195 -9.25 5.12 19.25
CA ALA A 195 -9.26 6.02 20.40
C ALA A 195 -8.11 7.05 20.36
N ALA A 196 -6.91 6.66 19.90
CA ALA A 196 -5.76 7.56 19.81
C ALA A 196 -5.93 8.63 18.73
N LEU A 197 -6.63 8.33 17.64
CA LEU A 197 -6.92 9.28 16.56
C LEU A 197 -7.79 10.45 17.05
N VAL A 198 -8.69 10.21 18.00
CA VAL A 198 -9.58 11.24 18.54
C VAL A 198 -8.91 12.08 19.63
N ARG A 199 -8.14 11.46 20.53
CA ARG A 199 -7.52 12.17 21.67
C ARG A 199 -6.49 13.23 21.29
N LYS A 200 -5.97 13.21 20.06
CA LYS A 200 -4.98 14.16 19.53
C LYS A 200 -5.48 14.96 18.31
N ALA A 201 -6.77 15.00 18.07
CA ALA A 201 -7.34 16.04 17.25
C ALA A 201 -7.33 17.32 18.10
N ASP A 202 -6.20 18.03 18.14
CA ASP A 202 -6.17 19.42 18.64
C ASP A 202 -7.19 20.21 17.80
N PRO A 203 -8.03 21.07 18.44
CA PRO A 203 -8.89 21.94 17.69
C PRO A 203 -8.02 22.81 16.80
N VAL A 204 -8.15 22.64 15.48
CA VAL A 204 -7.68 23.63 14.53
C VAL A 204 -8.42 24.90 14.90
N SER A 205 -7.74 25.87 15.50
CA SER A 205 -8.25 27.23 15.70
C SER A 205 -8.82 27.71 14.37
N PRO A 206 -10.07 28.18 14.32
CA PRO A 206 -10.58 28.80 13.12
C PRO A 206 -9.67 29.99 12.81
N MET A 207 -8.99 29.96 11.66
CA MET A 207 -8.35 31.14 11.12
C MET A 207 -9.45 32.18 10.93
N SER A 208 -9.43 33.19 11.80
CA SER A 208 -10.21 34.42 11.61
C SER A 208 -9.73 35.08 10.32
N LEU A 209 -10.66 35.25 9.39
CA LEU A 209 -10.53 36.15 8.24
C LEU A 209 -10.56 37.61 8.70
#